data_1111ee831ed1e5bd5816cfaca93c4ec7
#
_entry.id   1111ee831ed1e5bd5816cfaca93c4ec7
#
_cell.length_a   1.000
_cell.length_b   1.000
_cell.length_c   1.000
_cell.angle_alpha   90.00
_cell.angle_beta   90.00
_cell.angle_gamma   90.00
#
_symmetry.space_group_name_H-M   'P 1'
#
loop_
_entity.id
_entity.type
_entity.pdbx_description
1 polymer ?
#
loop_
_entity_poly.entity_id
_entity_poly.type
_entity_poly.pdbx_seq_one_letter_code
_entity_poly.pdbx_strand_id
1 'polypeptide(L)'
;KASKTPLDVVRNADGTFTASYSVTVSNTSLAAGPVAADLTDTPQMPMGAYLSKVRVLEKGTDAQGVTIPGVNAGTGTLDGPITLARAGAGETLAAAPRAGGEGGRRTFTVQVTFTVRENAPGFSESDFQCGHLRADGSPSGLISTLAMEGDTDGEENNQACLSTSGTLKFSKEVAVQAGNGSTFDVVYTVSVVNEGSLTAATGPINDAPSFAPGLTPTAVKVQRETGPTRLVTPQADGSYRLSDNENLSSGMRIRYTVTFSVKIDPSAAGYSENLLSCSVENGRLVPGHGLYNRVVPEAGKDSDTRLDHDVACTNASPDADKRVLSIVKTGSQGPLDDATFAIYPKNPSAWDAMPLDGGVTFTGGKGTGTFTTTALAINREYWLVETKGPAGHQLMARPVRFKVTQSGIELLNPAPNGSSLTVSRSGASKADDTITVRDVQIGSLPLSGGSGIGINAAVAITALIGAALPALRSRKTSSPRHAA
;
A
#
# COMPACT_ATOMS: atom_id res chain seq x y z
N LYS A 1 12.11 -15.31 36.26
CA LYS A 1 12.50 -15.66 34.89
C LYS A 1 11.95 -14.63 33.94
N ALA A 2 12.78 -14.07 33.10
CA ALA A 2 12.37 -13.15 32.06
C ALA A 2 12.83 -13.64 30.68
N SER A 3 12.12 -13.28 29.64
CA SER A 3 12.52 -13.59 28.27
C SER A 3 11.99 -12.55 27.30
N LYS A 4 12.68 -12.39 26.17
CA LYS A 4 12.33 -11.49 25.11
C LYS A 4 12.39 -12.17 23.75
N THR A 5 11.39 -11.90 22.90
CA THR A 5 11.35 -12.40 21.53
C THR A 5 11.04 -11.29 20.55
N PRO A 6 11.65 -11.26 19.36
CA PRO A 6 11.29 -10.33 18.32
C PRO A 6 9.91 -10.69 17.73
N LEU A 7 9.14 -9.70 17.32
CA LEU A 7 7.87 -9.90 16.61
C LEU A 7 8.02 -9.44 15.15
N ASP A 8 7.89 -8.14 14.90
CA ASP A 8 7.91 -7.59 13.55
C ASP A 8 8.43 -6.16 13.48
N VAL A 9 8.67 -5.69 12.25
CA VAL A 9 8.87 -4.28 11.92
C VAL A 9 7.82 -3.89 10.88
N VAL A 10 6.97 -2.94 11.23
CA VAL A 10 5.86 -2.48 10.38
C VAL A 10 6.04 -1.03 9.99
N ARG A 11 5.82 -0.71 8.72
CA ARG A 11 5.76 0.67 8.26
C ARG A 11 4.39 1.28 8.56
N ASN A 12 4.39 2.42 9.23
CA ASN A 12 3.18 3.17 9.57
C ASN A 12 2.72 4.06 8.41
N ALA A 13 1.45 4.49 8.44
CA ALA A 13 0.88 5.36 7.42
C ALA A 13 1.56 6.74 7.33
N ASP A 14 2.16 7.21 8.42
CA ASP A 14 2.91 8.48 8.51
C ASP A 14 4.38 8.36 8.03
N GLY A 15 4.78 7.17 7.56
CA GLY A 15 6.13 6.90 7.06
C GLY A 15 7.14 6.52 8.14
N THR A 16 6.76 6.49 9.42
CA THR A 16 7.58 5.93 10.49
C THR A 16 7.54 4.40 10.48
N PHE A 17 8.39 3.77 11.27
CA PHE A 17 8.44 2.32 11.47
C PHE A 17 8.21 1.98 12.93
N THR A 18 7.54 0.88 13.20
CA THR A 18 7.37 0.34 14.55
C THR A 18 7.99 -1.05 14.62
N ALA A 19 9.04 -1.18 15.45
CA ALA A 19 9.58 -2.47 15.85
C ALA A 19 8.85 -2.96 17.09
N SER A 20 8.39 -4.20 17.07
CA SER A 20 7.62 -4.81 18.16
C SER A 20 8.37 -5.99 18.75
N TYR A 21 8.39 -6.07 20.09
CA TYR A 21 9.02 -7.13 20.86
C TYR A 21 8.05 -7.67 21.90
N SER A 22 8.04 -8.97 22.10
CA SER A 22 7.30 -9.61 23.20
C SER A 22 8.25 -9.84 24.38
N VAL A 23 7.84 -9.41 25.56
CA VAL A 23 8.54 -9.62 26.82
C VAL A 23 7.65 -10.43 27.73
N THR A 24 8.17 -11.51 28.27
CA THR A 24 7.47 -12.35 29.26
C THR A 24 8.25 -12.43 30.55
N VAL A 25 7.57 -12.22 31.68
CA VAL A 25 8.10 -12.49 33.01
C VAL A 25 7.24 -13.55 33.70
N SER A 26 7.89 -14.57 34.26
CA SER A 26 7.23 -15.72 34.91
C SER A 26 7.71 -15.86 36.34
N ASN A 27 6.81 -16.25 37.24
CA ASN A 27 7.19 -16.60 38.62
C ASN A 27 7.75 -18.03 38.65
N THR A 28 8.99 -18.20 39.14
CA THR A 28 9.61 -19.51 39.33
C THR A 28 9.68 -19.91 40.82
N SER A 29 9.19 -19.04 41.73
CA SER A 29 9.10 -19.30 43.15
C SER A 29 7.93 -20.24 43.47
N LEU A 30 8.11 -21.04 44.51
CA LEU A 30 7.00 -21.86 45.07
C LEU A 30 5.99 -21.04 45.87
N ALA A 31 6.18 -19.73 45.99
CA ALA A 31 5.26 -18.78 46.61
C ALA A 31 4.68 -17.84 45.51
N ALA A 32 3.38 -17.52 45.62
CA ALA A 32 2.79 -16.48 44.83
C ALA A 32 3.28 -15.10 45.27
N GLY A 33 3.53 -14.19 44.34
CA GLY A 33 4.02 -12.84 44.67
C GLY A 33 4.15 -11.95 43.42
N PRO A 34 4.35 -10.67 43.59
CA PRO A 34 4.71 -9.75 42.52
C PRO A 34 6.12 -10.06 41.97
N VAL A 35 6.50 -9.38 40.89
CA VAL A 35 7.86 -9.47 40.33
C VAL A 35 8.88 -9.09 41.40
N ALA A 36 9.92 -9.91 41.64
CA ALA A 36 10.83 -9.77 42.76
C ALA A 36 11.88 -8.67 42.56
N ALA A 37 12.23 -8.36 41.30
CA ALA A 37 13.20 -7.32 40.93
C ALA A 37 12.62 -6.40 39.84
N ASP A 38 13.23 -5.24 39.67
CA ASP A 38 12.86 -4.34 38.55
C ASP A 38 13.14 -5.05 37.23
N LEU A 39 12.13 -5.06 36.36
CA LEU A 39 12.25 -5.53 34.98
C LEU A 39 12.36 -4.31 34.07
N THR A 40 13.51 -4.16 33.44
CA THR A 40 13.78 -3.05 32.52
C THR A 40 14.09 -3.54 31.12
N ASP A 41 13.77 -2.70 30.12
CA ASP A 41 14.03 -2.94 28.72
C ASP A 41 14.76 -1.75 28.10
N THR A 42 15.82 -2.03 27.33
CA THR A 42 16.66 -1.00 26.71
C THR A 42 16.74 -1.24 25.20
N PRO A 43 15.92 -0.53 24.39
CA PRO A 43 16.07 -0.52 22.96
C PRO A 43 17.38 0.16 22.52
N GLN A 44 18.12 -0.50 21.63
CA GLN A 44 19.36 0.00 21.04
C GLN A 44 19.18 0.13 19.53
N MET A 45 19.14 1.37 19.06
CA MET A 45 18.90 1.67 17.67
C MET A 45 20.23 1.83 16.91
N PRO A 46 20.33 1.38 15.64
CA PRO A 46 21.50 1.66 14.80
C PRO A 46 21.58 3.14 14.45
N MET A 47 22.79 3.59 14.06
CA MET A 47 23.00 4.95 13.59
C MET A 47 22.10 5.22 12.36
N GLY A 48 21.44 6.36 12.37
CA GLY A 48 20.43 6.72 11.35
C GLY A 48 19.01 6.32 11.71
N ALA A 49 18.77 5.48 12.73
CA ALA A 49 17.45 5.24 13.28
C ALA A 49 17.16 6.23 14.42
N TYR A 50 16.16 7.07 14.22
CA TYR A 50 15.74 8.10 15.18
C TYR A 50 14.43 7.70 15.83
N LEU A 51 14.47 7.32 17.08
CA LEU A 51 13.33 6.94 17.89
C LEU A 51 12.43 8.17 18.11
N SER A 52 11.13 8.00 17.95
CA SER A 52 10.14 9.06 18.12
C SER A 52 9.12 8.76 19.22
N LYS A 53 8.84 7.47 19.45
CA LYS A 53 7.83 7.05 20.44
C LYS A 53 8.12 5.63 20.93
N VAL A 54 7.79 5.40 22.18
CA VAL A 54 7.71 4.05 22.77
C VAL A 54 6.32 3.86 23.34
N ARG A 55 5.79 2.64 23.17
CA ARG A 55 4.53 2.20 23.75
C ARG A 55 4.72 0.80 24.33
N VAL A 56 4.12 0.55 25.46
CA VAL A 56 4.12 -0.79 26.08
C VAL A 56 2.66 -1.23 26.25
N LEU A 57 2.34 -2.39 25.71
CA LEU A 57 1.01 -2.99 25.78
C LEU A 57 1.04 -4.24 26.66
N GLU A 58 -0.01 -4.44 27.43
CA GLU A 58 -0.32 -5.68 28.12
C GLU A 58 -1.74 -6.09 27.76
N LYS A 59 -1.94 -7.33 27.29
CA LYS A 59 -3.24 -7.83 26.83
C LYS A 59 -3.92 -6.91 25.77
N GLY A 60 -3.10 -6.27 24.90
CA GLY A 60 -3.58 -5.39 23.83
C GLY A 60 -3.94 -3.96 24.21
N THR A 61 -3.82 -3.58 25.48
CA THR A 61 -4.03 -2.21 26.00
C THR A 61 -2.75 -1.64 26.57
N ASP A 62 -2.70 -0.30 26.78
CA ASP A 62 -1.54 0.32 27.41
C ASP A 62 -1.33 -0.27 28.80
N ALA A 63 -0.11 -0.77 29.04
CA ALA A 63 0.25 -1.45 30.28
C ALA A 63 0.26 -0.49 31.46
N GLN A 64 -0.26 -0.93 32.61
CA GLN A 64 -0.28 -0.15 33.83
C GLN A 64 1.04 -0.31 34.61
N GLY A 65 1.45 0.76 35.29
CA GLY A 65 2.65 0.76 36.14
C GLY A 65 3.99 0.75 35.37
N VAL A 66 3.95 0.93 34.06
CA VAL A 66 5.14 1.08 33.20
C VAL A 66 5.66 2.51 33.28
N THR A 67 6.98 2.66 33.35
CA THR A 67 7.62 3.98 33.23
C THR A 67 8.43 4.03 31.94
N ILE A 68 8.04 4.91 31.03
CA ILE A 68 8.73 5.14 29.75
C ILE A 68 9.53 6.43 29.90
N PRO A 69 10.87 6.42 29.75
CA PRO A 69 11.69 7.63 29.79
C PRO A 69 11.41 8.53 28.59
N GLY A 70 11.86 9.77 28.66
CA GLY A 70 11.77 10.72 27.56
C GLY A 70 12.55 10.25 26.33
N VAL A 71 12.09 10.66 25.16
CA VAL A 71 12.84 10.53 23.90
C VAL A 71 13.58 11.83 23.65
N ASN A 72 14.88 11.77 23.53
CA ASN A 72 15.69 12.92 23.14
C ASN A 72 15.47 13.22 21.65
N ALA A 73 14.80 14.33 21.35
CA ALA A 73 14.46 14.70 19.99
C ALA A 73 15.68 14.99 19.09
N GLY A 74 16.82 15.35 19.67
CA GLY A 74 18.07 15.64 18.94
C GLY A 74 18.80 14.38 18.50
N THR A 75 18.87 13.38 19.37
CA THR A 75 19.60 12.13 19.13
C THR A 75 18.70 10.98 18.71
N GLY A 76 17.38 11.08 18.97
CA GLY A 76 16.45 9.97 18.72
C GLY A 76 16.69 8.77 19.61
N THR A 77 17.18 8.98 20.85
CA THR A 77 17.45 7.95 21.85
C THR A 77 16.55 8.12 23.08
N LEU A 78 16.41 7.08 23.88
CA LEU A 78 15.77 7.17 25.19
C LEU A 78 16.76 7.75 26.23
N ASP A 79 16.23 8.53 27.17
CA ASP A 79 16.98 9.09 28.27
C ASP A 79 17.32 8.04 29.38
N GLY A 80 16.87 6.79 29.19
CA GLY A 80 17.13 5.67 30.10
C GLY A 80 16.33 4.42 29.71
N PRO A 81 16.39 3.35 30.48
CA PRO A 81 15.65 2.12 30.26
C PRO A 81 14.16 2.30 30.52
N ILE A 82 13.34 1.54 29.81
CA ILE A 82 11.89 1.41 30.05
C ILE A 82 11.72 0.50 31.29
N THR A 83 11.04 0.95 32.34
CA THR A 83 10.69 0.09 33.47
C THR A 83 9.34 -0.58 33.18
N LEU A 84 9.37 -1.88 32.92
CA LEU A 84 8.18 -2.69 32.62
C LEU A 84 7.46 -3.15 33.90
N ALA A 85 8.21 -3.48 34.93
CA ALA A 85 7.68 -3.80 36.26
C ALA A 85 8.70 -3.38 37.34
N ARG A 86 8.20 -2.95 38.49
CA ARG A 86 9.03 -2.61 39.67
C ARG A 86 9.01 -3.75 40.66
N ALA A 87 10.12 -3.93 41.39
CA ALA A 87 10.25 -4.90 42.47
C ALA A 87 9.16 -4.72 43.52
N GLY A 88 8.48 -5.81 43.86
CA GLY A 88 7.40 -5.80 44.86
C GLY A 88 6.11 -5.10 44.47
N ALA A 89 5.98 -4.60 43.24
CA ALA A 89 4.81 -3.88 42.75
C ALA A 89 4.06 -4.67 41.65
N GLY A 90 2.78 -4.35 41.49
CA GLY A 90 1.94 -4.89 40.43
C GLY A 90 1.17 -6.15 40.78
N GLU A 91 0.73 -6.88 39.75
CA GLU A 91 -0.09 -8.09 39.86
C GLU A 91 0.69 -9.23 40.53
N THR A 92 0.03 -9.93 41.46
CA THR A 92 0.57 -11.15 42.08
C THR A 92 0.55 -12.29 41.07
N LEU A 93 1.71 -12.82 40.76
CA LEU A 93 1.88 -13.98 39.91
C LEU A 93 1.70 -15.27 40.72
N ALA A 94 0.94 -16.23 40.20
CA ALA A 94 0.74 -17.51 40.84
C ALA A 94 2.08 -18.23 41.08
N ALA A 95 2.17 -19.02 42.15
CA ALA A 95 3.33 -19.85 42.46
C ALA A 95 3.63 -20.86 41.35
N ALA A 96 4.89 -21.20 41.18
CA ALA A 96 5.29 -22.35 40.38
C ALA A 96 4.75 -23.65 41.00
N PRO A 97 4.25 -24.62 40.20
CA PRO A 97 3.67 -25.86 40.73
C PRO A 97 4.70 -26.80 41.32
N ARG A 98 5.98 -26.61 41.02
CA ARG A 98 7.15 -27.34 41.52
C ARG A 98 8.45 -26.54 41.34
N ALA A 99 9.48 -26.95 42.03
CA ALA A 99 10.81 -26.35 41.83
C ALA A 99 11.26 -26.52 40.36
N GLY A 100 11.77 -25.45 39.75
CA GLY A 100 12.14 -25.40 38.34
C GLY A 100 10.98 -25.32 37.37
N GLY A 101 9.72 -25.25 37.84
CA GLY A 101 8.55 -24.98 37.02
C GLY A 101 8.29 -23.48 36.83
N GLU A 102 7.30 -23.15 36.02
CA GLU A 102 6.80 -21.78 35.85
C GLU A 102 5.37 -21.69 36.39
N GLY A 103 5.11 -20.61 37.13
CA GLY A 103 3.80 -20.27 37.67
C GLY A 103 3.07 -19.22 36.80
N GLY A 104 2.48 -18.22 37.47
CA GLY A 104 1.86 -17.10 36.80
C GLY A 104 2.85 -16.28 35.98
N ARG A 105 2.38 -15.69 34.88
CA ARG A 105 3.21 -14.87 33.98
C ARG A 105 2.49 -13.60 33.55
N ARG A 106 3.30 -12.57 33.25
CA ARG A 106 2.86 -11.36 32.54
C ARG A 106 3.59 -11.28 31.21
N THR A 107 2.89 -10.80 30.21
CA THR A 107 3.47 -10.59 28.87
C THR A 107 3.20 -9.17 28.42
N PHE A 108 4.26 -8.49 28.01
CA PHE A 108 4.23 -7.14 27.47
C PHE A 108 4.60 -7.16 25.99
N THR A 109 3.99 -6.27 25.22
CA THR A 109 4.47 -5.93 23.87
C THR A 109 5.11 -4.54 23.93
N VAL A 110 6.41 -4.46 23.72
CA VAL A 110 7.15 -3.20 23.62
C VAL A 110 7.20 -2.81 22.15
N GLN A 111 6.65 -1.64 21.84
CA GLN A 111 6.62 -1.06 20.51
C GLN A 111 7.49 0.18 20.46
N VAL A 112 8.48 0.17 19.58
CA VAL A 112 9.45 1.25 19.38
C VAL A 112 9.22 1.87 18.01
N THR A 113 8.74 3.11 17.97
CA THR A 113 8.49 3.83 16.70
C THR A 113 9.69 4.72 16.37
N PHE A 114 10.16 4.63 15.13
CA PHE A 114 11.36 5.34 14.66
C PHE A 114 11.26 5.77 13.21
N THR A 115 12.13 6.68 12.79
CA THR A 115 12.38 7.06 11.39
C THR A 115 13.81 6.67 11.02
N VAL A 116 14.08 6.46 9.73
CA VAL A 116 15.43 6.21 9.22
C VAL A 116 15.90 7.42 8.41
N ARG A 117 17.13 7.86 8.67
CA ARG A 117 17.83 8.91 7.94
C ARG A 117 19.13 8.33 7.38
N GLU A 118 19.09 7.91 6.12
CA GLU A 118 20.23 7.27 5.45
C GLU A 118 21.40 8.24 5.19
N ASN A 119 21.16 9.55 5.30
CA ASN A 119 22.19 10.58 5.23
C ASN A 119 22.79 10.97 6.58
N ALA A 120 22.43 10.28 7.66
CA ALA A 120 22.99 10.55 8.98
C ALA A 120 24.48 10.16 9.03
N PRO A 121 25.33 10.93 9.73
CA PRO A 121 26.72 10.53 9.94
C PRO A 121 26.82 9.15 10.61
N GLY A 122 27.66 8.28 10.07
CA GLY A 122 27.83 6.92 10.58
C GLY A 122 26.73 5.93 10.20
N PHE A 123 25.78 6.29 9.33
CA PHE A 123 24.81 5.36 8.79
C PHE A 123 25.51 4.24 8.00
N SER A 124 25.10 3.01 8.26
CA SER A 124 25.46 1.83 7.47
C SER A 124 24.25 0.92 7.35
N GLU A 125 23.95 0.48 6.14
CA GLU A 125 22.83 -0.44 5.87
C GLU A 125 22.99 -1.76 6.63
N SER A 126 24.24 -2.28 6.74
CA SER A 126 24.54 -3.50 7.48
C SER A 126 24.20 -3.41 8.97
N ASP A 127 24.22 -2.19 9.54
CA ASP A 127 23.91 -1.97 10.96
C ASP A 127 22.42 -2.18 11.28
N PHE A 128 21.57 -2.28 10.26
CA PHE A 128 20.16 -2.61 10.40
C PHE A 128 19.85 -4.10 10.28
N GLN A 129 20.86 -4.94 10.09
CA GLN A 129 20.73 -6.40 9.96
C GLN A 129 21.23 -7.09 11.23
N CYS A 130 20.46 -8.04 11.77
CA CYS A 130 20.87 -8.89 12.88
C CYS A 130 22.02 -9.83 12.48
N GLY A 131 22.86 -10.20 13.45
CA GLY A 131 23.92 -11.17 13.25
C GLY A 131 25.22 -10.60 12.69
N HIS A 132 25.33 -9.29 12.55
CA HIS A 132 26.56 -8.59 12.20
C HIS A 132 27.11 -7.82 13.43
N LEU A 133 28.34 -7.35 13.33
CA LEU A 133 28.92 -6.41 14.28
C LEU A 133 29.08 -5.05 13.60
N ARG A 134 28.79 -4.00 14.33
CA ARG A 134 29.08 -2.62 13.91
C ARG A 134 30.58 -2.33 13.96
N ALA A 135 31.00 -1.21 13.40
CA ALA A 135 32.41 -0.81 13.40
C ALA A 135 33.03 -0.67 14.80
N ASP A 136 32.20 -0.42 15.81
CA ASP A 136 32.64 -0.34 17.25
C ASP A 136 32.59 -1.70 17.96
N GLY A 137 32.28 -2.79 17.24
CA GLY A 137 32.19 -4.14 17.79
C GLY A 137 30.86 -4.45 18.49
N SER A 138 29.93 -3.51 18.57
CA SER A 138 28.59 -3.76 19.14
C SER A 138 27.71 -4.58 18.16
N PRO A 139 26.73 -5.35 18.65
CA PRO A 139 25.80 -6.07 17.81
C PRO A 139 24.97 -5.12 16.92
N SER A 140 24.71 -5.53 15.68
CA SER A 140 23.87 -4.79 14.72
C SER A 140 22.43 -5.25 14.76
N GLY A 141 21.54 -4.48 14.11
CA GLY A 141 20.10 -4.67 14.09
C GLY A 141 19.35 -3.71 15.03
N LEU A 142 18.03 -3.82 15.02
CA LEU A 142 17.16 -3.17 16.00
C LEU A 142 17.13 -4.09 17.22
N ILE A 143 18.02 -3.79 18.19
CA ILE A 143 18.23 -4.64 19.36
C ILE A 143 17.43 -4.07 20.53
N SER A 144 16.91 -4.94 21.36
CA SER A 144 16.34 -4.56 22.64
C SER A 144 16.69 -5.60 23.69
N THR A 145 17.19 -5.14 24.82
CA THR A 145 17.76 -5.99 25.87
C THR A 145 16.99 -5.81 27.18
N LEU A 146 16.61 -6.92 27.81
CA LEU A 146 16.04 -6.94 29.15
C LEU A 146 17.15 -6.98 30.21
N ALA A 147 16.83 -6.40 31.36
CA ALA A 147 17.60 -6.61 32.58
C ALA A 147 16.63 -6.85 33.75
N MET A 148 16.91 -7.89 34.54
CA MET A 148 16.19 -8.24 35.76
C MET A 148 17.16 -8.93 36.69
N GLU A 149 17.42 -8.35 37.88
CA GLU A 149 18.27 -8.98 38.87
C GLU A 149 17.66 -10.32 39.34
N GLY A 150 18.50 -11.35 39.40
CA GLY A 150 18.07 -12.69 39.83
C GLY A 150 17.24 -13.45 38.78
N ASP A 151 17.39 -13.13 37.51
CA ASP A 151 16.82 -13.94 36.43
C ASP A 151 17.40 -15.36 36.48
N THR A 152 16.50 -16.36 36.53
CA THR A 152 16.87 -17.75 36.82
C THR A 152 17.23 -18.59 35.62
N ASP A 153 16.99 -18.10 34.41
CA ASP A 153 17.32 -18.82 33.17
C ASP A 153 18.48 -18.21 32.36
N GLY A 154 19.13 -17.21 32.96
CA GLY A 154 20.28 -16.55 32.34
C GLY A 154 19.90 -15.43 31.38
N GLU A 155 20.91 -14.80 30.80
CA GLU A 155 20.72 -13.61 29.96
C GLU A 155 20.57 -13.93 28.45
N GLU A 156 20.71 -15.20 28.03
CA GLU A 156 20.76 -15.60 26.64
C GLU A 156 19.44 -15.33 25.90
N ASN A 157 18.31 -15.36 26.60
CA ASN A 157 16.96 -15.10 26.08
C ASN A 157 16.45 -13.67 26.40
N ASN A 158 17.28 -12.83 26.98
CA ASN A 158 16.94 -11.47 27.38
C ASN A 158 17.17 -10.44 26.26
N GLN A 159 17.72 -10.85 25.13
CA GLN A 159 17.96 -9.98 23.99
C GLN A 159 17.14 -10.43 22.80
N ALA A 160 16.51 -9.48 22.11
CA ALA A 160 15.84 -9.70 20.85
C ALA A 160 16.38 -8.74 19.81
N CYS A 161 16.53 -9.23 18.58
CA CYS A 161 16.97 -8.45 17.45
C CYS A 161 15.95 -8.55 16.31
N LEU A 162 15.66 -7.41 15.67
CA LEU A 162 14.90 -7.31 14.44
C LEU A 162 15.77 -6.72 13.34
N SER A 163 15.72 -7.33 12.17
CA SER A 163 16.34 -6.78 10.97
C SER A 163 15.34 -5.93 10.21
N THR A 164 15.86 -4.89 9.56
CA THR A 164 15.08 -4.13 8.56
C THR A 164 15.97 -3.81 7.37
N SER A 165 15.36 -3.75 6.20
CA SER A 165 16.05 -3.55 4.91
C SER A 165 15.16 -2.79 3.95
N GLY A 166 15.67 -2.52 2.77
CA GLY A 166 14.82 -2.22 1.62
C GLY A 166 14.03 -3.47 1.23
N THR A 167 12.72 -3.31 1.07
CA THR A 167 11.80 -4.40 0.76
C THR A 167 11.00 -4.02 -0.48
N LEU A 168 11.32 -4.61 -1.61
CA LEU A 168 10.66 -4.32 -2.88
C LEU A 168 9.50 -5.25 -3.11
N LYS A 169 8.40 -4.69 -3.59
CA LYS A 169 7.26 -5.44 -4.15
C LYS A 169 7.06 -5.03 -5.59
N PHE A 170 6.84 -6.02 -6.42
CA PHE A 170 6.54 -5.85 -7.83
C PHE A 170 5.08 -6.19 -8.08
N SER A 171 4.47 -5.54 -9.04
CA SER A 171 3.16 -5.91 -9.52
C SER A 171 2.97 -5.55 -10.98
N LYS A 172 2.06 -6.27 -11.64
CA LYS A 172 1.71 -6.08 -13.03
C LYS A 172 0.22 -6.12 -13.25
N GLU A 173 -0.25 -5.22 -14.09
CA GLU A 173 -1.66 -5.12 -14.45
C GLU A 173 -1.83 -4.87 -15.95
N VAL A 174 -2.97 -5.27 -16.49
CA VAL A 174 -3.42 -4.83 -17.80
C VAL A 174 -4.18 -3.52 -17.64
N ALA A 175 -3.70 -2.46 -18.27
CA ALA A 175 -4.36 -1.17 -18.24
C ALA A 175 -5.42 -1.05 -19.36
N VAL A 176 -5.03 -1.26 -20.61
CA VAL A 176 -5.89 -1.09 -21.77
C VAL A 176 -5.53 -2.08 -22.86
N GLN A 177 -6.51 -2.50 -23.65
CA GLN A 177 -6.31 -3.10 -24.97
C GLN A 177 -7.01 -2.18 -25.99
N ALA A 178 -6.26 -1.71 -26.98
CA ALA A 178 -6.76 -0.77 -27.98
C ALA A 178 -6.43 -1.27 -29.39
N GLY A 179 -7.28 -0.94 -30.36
CA GLY A 179 -7.14 -1.35 -31.76
C GLY A 179 -8.17 -2.37 -32.18
N ASN A 180 -8.19 -2.67 -33.47
CA ASN A 180 -9.12 -3.60 -34.11
C ASN A 180 -8.43 -4.32 -35.26
N GLY A 181 -9.02 -5.44 -35.69
CA GLY A 181 -8.48 -6.25 -36.77
C GLY A 181 -7.31 -7.14 -36.37
N SER A 182 -6.41 -7.42 -37.31
CA SER A 182 -5.28 -8.33 -37.11
C SER A 182 -4.10 -7.73 -36.31
N THR A 183 -4.17 -6.46 -35.94
CA THR A 183 -3.18 -5.76 -35.12
C THR A 183 -3.87 -4.90 -34.06
N PHE A 184 -3.33 -4.91 -32.84
CA PHE A 184 -3.85 -4.12 -31.74
C PHE A 184 -2.76 -3.84 -30.71
N ASP A 185 -2.98 -2.83 -29.86
CA ASP A 185 -2.08 -2.52 -28.75
C ASP A 185 -2.65 -3.09 -27.45
N VAL A 186 -1.78 -3.69 -26.64
CA VAL A 186 -2.07 -4.04 -25.25
C VAL A 186 -1.11 -3.27 -24.35
N VAL A 187 -1.65 -2.64 -23.31
CA VAL A 187 -0.92 -1.80 -22.38
C VAL A 187 -0.91 -2.46 -21.01
N TYR A 188 0.27 -2.64 -20.45
CA TYR A 188 0.48 -3.10 -19.08
C TYR A 188 1.08 -1.98 -18.23
N THR A 189 0.71 -1.98 -16.97
CA THR A 189 1.38 -1.18 -15.95
C THR A 189 2.21 -2.11 -15.07
N VAL A 190 3.48 -1.84 -14.94
CA VAL A 190 4.38 -2.46 -13.96
C VAL A 190 4.64 -1.45 -12.86
N SER A 191 4.40 -1.83 -11.62
CA SER A 191 4.66 -0.99 -10.45
C SER A 191 5.68 -1.67 -9.55
N VAL A 192 6.61 -0.89 -9.01
CA VAL A 192 7.56 -1.33 -7.99
C VAL A 192 7.48 -0.37 -6.81
N VAL A 193 7.34 -0.89 -5.62
CA VAL A 193 7.32 -0.10 -4.38
C VAL A 193 8.33 -0.63 -3.39
N ASN A 194 9.00 0.28 -2.70
CA ASN A 194 9.82 -0.08 -1.53
C ASN A 194 8.99 0.11 -0.25
N GLU A 195 8.57 -0.99 0.37
CA GLU A 195 7.87 -0.99 1.66
C GLU A 195 8.84 -1.09 2.86
N GLY A 196 10.11 -1.34 2.58
CA GLY A 196 11.16 -1.42 3.59
C GLY A 196 11.55 -0.05 4.16
N SER A 197 12.37 -0.09 5.21
CA SER A 197 12.84 1.11 5.91
C SER A 197 14.07 1.76 5.30
N LEU A 198 14.80 1.03 4.46
CA LEU A 198 16.02 1.47 3.79
C LEU A 198 15.79 1.62 2.29
N THR A 199 16.66 2.39 1.63
CA THR A 199 16.71 2.45 0.16
C THR A 199 17.02 1.06 -0.41
N ALA A 200 16.29 0.69 -1.45
CA ALA A 200 16.50 -0.57 -2.16
C ALA A 200 16.82 -0.34 -3.63
N ALA A 201 17.85 -1.02 -4.10
CA ALA A 201 18.18 -1.12 -5.52
C ALA A 201 17.37 -2.25 -6.15
N THR A 202 16.63 -1.95 -7.23
CA THR A 202 15.79 -2.97 -7.89
C THR A 202 16.60 -4.00 -8.66
N GLY A 203 17.84 -3.64 -9.07
CA GLY A 203 18.51 -4.35 -10.13
C GLY A 203 17.74 -4.28 -11.45
N PRO A 204 18.05 -5.16 -12.40
CA PRO A 204 17.34 -5.23 -13.66
C PRO A 204 15.87 -5.60 -13.51
N ILE A 205 15.00 -4.81 -14.14
CA ILE A 205 13.56 -5.08 -14.23
C ILE A 205 13.27 -5.51 -15.66
N ASN A 206 12.76 -6.72 -15.83
CA ASN A 206 12.40 -7.27 -17.14
C ASN A 206 10.89 -7.51 -17.23
N ASP A 207 10.39 -7.43 -18.44
CA ASP A 207 9.02 -7.76 -18.82
C ASP A 207 9.05 -8.98 -19.75
N ALA A 208 8.40 -10.07 -19.38
CA ALA A 208 8.45 -11.34 -20.06
C ALA A 208 7.05 -11.76 -20.54
N PRO A 209 6.67 -11.41 -21.79
CA PRO A 209 5.43 -11.85 -22.37
C PRO A 209 5.49 -13.36 -22.67
N SER A 210 4.38 -14.05 -22.41
CA SER A 210 4.14 -15.42 -22.84
C SER A 210 2.74 -15.48 -23.44
N PHE A 211 2.59 -14.85 -24.61
CA PHE A 211 1.33 -14.74 -25.32
C PHE A 211 0.96 -16.09 -25.94
N ALA A 212 -0.34 -16.25 -26.22
CA ALA A 212 -0.82 -17.42 -26.95
C ALA A 212 -0.14 -17.54 -28.31
N PRO A 213 0.08 -18.78 -28.81
CA PRO A 213 0.62 -19.01 -30.14
C PRO A 213 -0.17 -18.23 -31.21
N GLY A 214 0.55 -17.61 -32.14
CA GLY A 214 -0.02 -16.75 -33.17
C GLY A 214 -0.21 -15.29 -32.75
N LEU A 215 0.08 -14.93 -31.49
CA LEU A 215 0.12 -13.54 -31.02
C LEU A 215 1.59 -13.09 -30.95
N THR A 216 1.99 -12.21 -31.86
CA THR A 216 3.39 -11.79 -31.99
C THR A 216 3.54 -10.29 -31.73
N PRO A 217 4.38 -9.88 -30.76
CA PRO A 217 4.74 -8.47 -30.61
C PRO A 217 5.49 -7.96 -31.86
N THR A 218 5.02 -6.86 -32.43
CA THR A 218 5.64 -6.20 -33.58
C THR A 218 6.45 -4.95 -33.17
N ALA A 219 6.06 -4.34 -32.06
CA ALA A 219 6.78 -3.23 -31.42
C ALA A 219 6.46 -3.22 -29.92
N VAL A 220 7.45 -2.83 -29.13
CA VAL A 220 7.28 -2.65 -27.69
C VAL A 220 7.79 -1.28 -27.27
N LYS A 221 6.91 -0.53 -26.62
CA LYS A 221 7.20 0.80 -26.08
C LYS A 221 7.18 0.75 -24.56
N VAL A 222 8.15 1.37 -23.94
CA VAL A 222 8.24 1.51 -22.49
C VAL A 222 8.30 2.98 -22.12
N GLN A 223 7.50 3.37 -21.17
CA GLN A 223 7.50 4.70 -20.59
C GLN A 223 7.59 4.58 -19.07
N ARG A 224 8.62 5.19 -18.47
CA ARG A 224 8.66 5.43 -17.04
C ARG A 224 7.70 6.60 -16.72
N GLU A 225 7.03 6.56 -15.58
CA GLU A 225 5.98 7.53 -15.16
C GLU A 225 6.31 9.00 -15.47
N THR A 226 7.56 9.40 -15.30
CA THR A 226 8.02 10.78 -15.52
C THR A 226 9.01 10.93 -16.69
N GLY A 227 9.16 9.88 -17.50
CA GLY A 227 10.15 9.82 -18.58
C GLY A 227 9.56 9.79 -19.99
N PRO A 228 10.41 9.93 -21.00
CA PRO A 228 9.99 9.77 -22.39
C PRO A 228 9.66 8.32 -22.70
N THR A 229 8.76 8.11 -23.64
CA THR A 229 8.50 6.79 -24.23
C THR A 229 9.70 6.37 -25.08
N ARG A 230 10.15 5.15 -24.92
CA ARG A 230 11.23 4.53 -25.71
C ARG A 230 10.80 3.21 -26.33
N LEU A 231 11.30 2.91 -27.51
CA LEU A 231 11.19 1.59 -28.10
C LEU A 231 12.22 0.66 -27.46
N VAL A 232 11.83 -0.56 -27.21
CA VAL A 232 12.70 -1.62 -26.67
C VAL A 232 12.67 -2.84 -27.57
N THR A 233 13.82 -3.50 -27.68
CA THR A 233 13.97 -4.76 -28.41
C THR A 233 13.99 -5.93 -27.43
N PRO A 234 13.56 -7.14 -27.86
CA PRO A 234 13.65 -8.31 -26.99
C PRO A 234 15.09 -8.68 -26.70
N GLN A 235 15.34 -9.17 -25.50
CA GLN A 235 16.59 -9.81 -25.10
C GLN A 235 16.67 -11.22 -25.69
N ALA A 236 17.78 -11.91 -25.47
CA ALA A 236 17.99 -13.28 -25.99
C ALA A 236 16.97 -14.30 -25.43
N ASP A 237 16.43 -14.05 -24.25
CA ASP A 237 15.40 -14.87 -23.60
C ASP A 237 13.95 -14.46 -23.96
N GLY A 238 13.80 -13.48 -24.86
CA GLY A 238 12.48 -12.96 -25.29
C GLY A 238 11.89 -11.94 -24.34
N SER A 239 12.52 -11.61 -23.22
CA SER A 239 12.09 -10.56 -22.32
C SER A 239 12.47 -9.17 -22.81
N TYR A 240 11.90 -8.13 -22.22
CA TYR A 240 12.14 -6.73 -22.54
C TYR A 240 12.65 -5.98 -21.31
N ARG A 241 13.78 -5.28 -21.42
CA ARG A 241 14.37 -4.53 -20.33
C ARG A 241 13.60 -3.22 -20.08
N LEU A 242 12.99 -3.10 -18.89
CA LEU A 242 12.32 -1.89 -18.45
C LEU A 242 13.30 -0.91 -17.80
N SER A 243 14.22 -1.41 -16.98
CA SER A 243 15.29 -0.63 -16.34
C SER A 243 16.46 -1.52 -15.99
N ASP A 244 17.66 -0.97 -15.95
CA ASP A 244 18.84 -1.68 -15.45
C ASP A 244 18.93 -1.65 -13.93
N ASN A 245 18.51 -0.54 -13.32
CA ASN A 245 18.41 -0.37 -11.87
C ASN A 245 17.64 0.89 -11.52
N GLU A 246 16.88 0.84 -10.44
CA GLU A 246 16.29 1.99 -9.77
C GLU A 246 16.63 1.94 -8.29
N ASN A 247 16.94 3.09 -7.69
CA ASN A 247 17.15 3.21 -6.26
C ASN A 247 15.90 3.85 -5.65
N LEU A 248 15.15 3.05 -4.91
CA LEU A 248 13.89 3.47 -4.30
C LEU A 248 14.10 3.69 -2.80
N SER A 249 14.02 4.93 -2.35
CA SER A 249 13.94 5.23 -0.92
C SER A 249 12.70 4.63 -0.30
N SER A 250 12.68 4.50 1.02
CA SER A 250 11.53 3.98 1.77
C SER A 250 10.21 4.64 1.35
N GLY A 251 9.21 3.83 1.03
CA GLY A 251 7.88 4.26 0.59
C GLY A 251 7.81 4.82 -0.83
N MET A 252 8.92 4.91 -1.53
CA MET A 252 8.93 5.35 -2.94
C MET A 252 8.37 4.27 -3.84
N ARG A 253 7.70 4.74 -4.89
CA ARG A 253 7.12 3.92 -5.95
C ARG A 253 7.57 4.43 -7.30
N ILE A 254 7.78 3.52 -8.22
CA ILE A 254 7.93 3.81 -9.65
C ILE A 254 6.94 2.98 -10.46
N ARG A 255 6.63 3.47 -11.65
CA ARG A 255 5.75 2.80 -12.60
C ARG A 255 6.31 2.86 -14.00
N TYR A 256 6.05 1.78 -14.73
CA TYR A 256 6.31 1.67 -16.16
C TYR A 256 5.03 1.33 -16.88
N THR A 257 4.74 2.07 -17.92
CA THR A 257 3.72 1.71 -18.92
C THR A 257 4.42 0.97 -20.04
N VAL A 258 4.01 -0.26 -20.29
CA VAL A 258 4.58 -1.13 -21.34
C VAL A 258 3.49 -1.39 -22.37
N THR A 259 3.67 -0.89 -23.58
CA THR A 259 2.74 -1.06 -24.69
C THR A 259 3.32 -2.05 -25.70
N PHE A 260 2.61 -3.15 -25.91
CA PHE A 260 2.90 -4.11 -26.97
C PHE A 260 1.95 -3.87 -28.13
N SER A 261 2.49 -3.56 -29.30
CA SER A 261 1.73 -3.67 -30.56
C SER A 261 1.79 -5.13 -31.01
N VAL A 262 0.65 -5.81 -31.02
CA VAL A 262 0.54 -7.26 -31.26
C VAL A 262 -0.13 -7.53 -32.58
N LYS A 263 0.41 -8.47 -33.36
CA LYS A 263 -0.21 -9.01 -34.56
C LYS A 263 -0.77 -10.40 -34.29
N ILE A 264 -1.97 -10.69 -34.81
CA ILE A 264 -2.55 -12.02 -34.83
C ILE A 264 -2.18 -12.69 -36.15
N ASP A 265 -1.63 -13.89 -36.08
CA ASP A 265 -1.37 -14.77 -37.22
C ASP A 265 -2.10 -16.12 -37.03
N PRO A 266 -3.30 -16.30 -37.62
CA PRO A 266 -4.02 -17.57 -37.51
C PRO A 266 -3.35 -18.75 -38.21
N SER A 267 -2.32 -18.49 -39.06
CA SER A 267 -1.54 -19.55 -39.73
C SER A 267 -0.34 -20.04 -38.91
N ALA A 268 -0.07 -19.41 -37.79
CA ALA A 268 1.08 -19.78 -36.94
C ALA A 268 0.90 -21.19 -36.36
N ALA A 269 2.00 -21.90 -36.22
CA ALA A 269 2.01 -23.22 -35.59
C ALA A 269 1.51 -23.14 -34.15
N GLY A 270 0.55 -24.00 -33.78
CA GLY A 270 -0.07 -24.02 -32.46
C GLY A 270 -1.15 -22.95 -32.21
N TYR A 271 -1.49 -22.15 -33.20
CA TYR A 271 -2.62 -21.22 -33.07
C TYR A 271 -3.92 -21.97 -32.80
N SER A 272 -4.68 -21.47 -31.84
CA SER A 272 -6.03 -21.92 -31.54
C SER A 272 -6.80 -20.77 -30.91
N GLU A 273 -8.03 -20.54 -31.35
CA GLU A 273 -8.91 -19.50 -30.80
C GLU A 273 -9.18 -19.70 -29.31
N ASN A 274 -9.20 -20.94 -28.83
CA ASN A 274 -9.37 -21.24 -27.40
C ASN A 274 -8.19 -20.73 -26.57
N LEU A 275 -6.99 -20.64 -27.15
CA LEU A 275 -5.80 -20.13 -26.46
C LEU A 275 -5.75 -18.61 -26.41
N LEU A 276 -6.60 -17.89 -27.18
CA LEU A 276 -6.67 -16.44 -27.14
C LEU A 276 -7.29 -15.91 -25.85
N SER A 277 -7.90 -16.77 -25.04
CA SER A 277 -8.44 -16.44 -23.73
C SER A 277 -7.44 -16.78 -22.62
N CYS A 278 -7.40 -15.95 -21.57
CA CYS A 278 -6.65 -16.26 -20.37
C CYS A 278 -7.19 -17.53 -19.71
N SER A 279 -6.30 -18.38 -19.26
CA SER A 279 -6.63 -19.59 -18.51
C SER A 279 -6.14 -19.48 -17.07
N VAL A 280 -6.86 -20.10 -16.12
CA VAL A 280 -6.49 -20.18 -14.72
C VAL A 280 -6.51 -21.66 -14.31
N GLU A 281 -5.39 -22.16 -13.81
CA GLU A 281 -5.25 -23.50 -13.25
C GLU A 281 -4.74 -23.40 -11.82
N ASN A 282 -5.41 -24.10 -10.90
CA ASN A 282 -5.08 -24.07 -9.47
C ASN A 282 -4.98 -22.62 -8.88
N GLY A 283 -5.82 -21.71 -9.39
CA GLY A 283 -5.85 -20.31 -8.94
C GLY A 283 -4.75 -19.43 -9.57
N ARG A 284 -3.96 -19.94 -10.53
CA ARG A 284 -2.88 -19.20 -11.18
C ARG A 284 -3.12 -19.03 -12.66
N LEU A 285 -2.75 -17.88 -13.20
CA LEU A 285 -2.75 -17.60 -14.63
C LEU A 285 -1.75 -18.53 -15.35
N VAL A 286 -2.15 -19.06 -16.49
CA VAL A 286 -1.38 -20.02 -17.29
C VAL A 286 -0.63 -19.29 -18.41
N PRO A 287 0.70 -19.40 -18.50
CA PRO A 287 1.46 -18.88 -19.63
C PRO A 287 1.05 -19.50 -20.97
N GLY A 288 1.20 -18.76 -22.08
CA GLY A 288 0.82 -19.24 -23.40
C GLY A 288 -0.70 -19.17 -23.69
N HIS A 289 -1.45 -18.53 -22.82
CA HIS A 289 -2.87 -18.25 -22.98
C HIS A 289 -3.13 -16.73 -23.01
N GLY A 290 -4.01 -16.28 -23.90
CA GLY A 290 -4.33 -14.87 -24.05
C GLY A 290 -3.08 -14.01 -24.25
N LEU A 291 -3.11 -12.85 -23.69
CA LEU A 291 -2.00 -11.92 -23.60
C LEU A 291 -1.37 -12.00 -22.19
N TYR A 292 -0.89 -13.21 -21.81
CA TYR A 292 -0.20 -13.41 -20.54
C TYR A 292 1.14 -12.67 -20.55
N ASN A 293 1.40 -11.92 -19.50
CA ASN A 293 2.65 -11.19 -19.36
C ASN A 293 3.08 -11.12 -17.90
N ARG A 294 4.38 -11.22 -17.63
CA ARG A 294 4.95 -11.23 -16.29
C ARG A 294 6.06 -10.19 -16.17
N VAL A 295 6.12 -9.48 -15.04
CA VAL A 295 7.33 -8.76 -14.64
C VAL A 295 8.31 -9.74 -14.00
N VAL A 296 9.58 -9.62 -14.36
CA VAL A 296 10.66 -10.48 -13.84
C VAL A 296 11.67 -9.58 -13.14
N PRO A 297 11.62 -9.49 -11.80
CA PRO A 297 12.65 -8.83 -11.02
C PRO A 297 13.94 -9.64 -11.02
N GLU A 298 15.03 -9.04 -10.58
CA GLU A 298 16.25 -9.77 -10.24
C GLU A 298 15.97 -10.76 -9.10
N ALA A 299 16.62 -11.92 -9.15
CA ALA A 299 16.43 -12.98 -8.16
C ALA A 299 16.64 -12.46 -6.72
N GLY A 300 15.69 -12.72 -5.83
CA GLY A 300 15.74 -12.30 -4.44
C GLY A 300 15.39 -10.82 -4.17
N LYS A 301 15.03 -10.05 -5.19
CA LYS A 301 14.64 -8.65 -5.01
C LYS A 301 13.15 -8.45 -4.71
N ASP A 302 12.29 -9.35 -5.16
CA ASP A 302 10.87 -9.30 -4.80
C ASP A 302 10.65 -9.99 -3.46
N SER A 303 10.05 -9.27 -2.53
CA SER A 303 9.68 -9.77 -1.21
C SER A 303 8.31 -10.44 -1.18
N ASP A 304 7.47 -10.20 -2.19
CA ASP A 304 6.18 -10.89 -2.32
C ASP A 304 6.37 -12.23 -3.04
N THR A 305 6.38 -13.31 -2.27
CA THR A 305 6.52 -14.66 -2.82
C THR A 305 5.29 -15.17 -3.56
N ARG A 306 4.20 -14.40 -3.61
CA ARG A 306 2.98 -14.73 -4.34
C ARG A 306 3.15 -14.31 -5.79
N LEU A 307 3.32 -15.29 -6.65
CA LEU A 307 3.54 -15.11 -8.10
C LEU A 307 2.33 -14.52 -8.87
N ASP A 308 1.19 -14.34 -8.22
CA ASP A 308 -0.04 -13.81 -8.81
C ASP A 308 -0.05 -12.29 -8.98
N HIS A 309 0.80 -11.55 -8.26
CA HIS A 309 0.94 -10.11 -8.40
C HIS A 309 1.86 -9.69 -9.55
N ASP A 310 2.79 -10.54 -9.92
CA ASP A 310 3.78 -10.28 -10.97
C ASP A 310 3.26 -10.54 -12.38
N VAL A 311 2.07 -11.06 -12.49
CA VAL A 311 1.48 -11.50 -13.75
C VAL A 311 0.18 -10.78 -14.05
N ALA A 312 -0.03 -10.52 -15.32
CA ALA A 312 -1.29 -10.01 -15.83
C ALA A 312 -1.64 -10.72 -17.14
N CYS A 313 -2.92 -10.94 -17.35
CA CYS A 313 -3.43 -11.53 -18.57
C CYS A 313 -4.71 -10.83 -19.01
N THR A 314 -4.88 -10.68 -20.32
CA THR A 314 -6.17 -10.30 -20.92
C THR A 314 -6.40 -11.15 -22.16
N ASN A 315 -7.67 -11.36 -22.51
CA ASN A 315 -8.01 -12.11 -23.70
C ASN A 315 -7.57 -11.33 -24.95
N ALA A 316 -6.94 -12.02 -25.88
CA ALA A 316 -6.61 -11.45 -27.18
C ALA A 316 -7.88 -11.45 -28.06
N SER A 317 -8.73 -10.47 -27.88
CA SER A 317 -9.87 -10.26 -28.77
C SER A 317 -9.65 -8.93 -29.50
N PRO A 318 -9.38 -8.96 -30.80
CA PRO A 318 -9.28 -7.74 -31.61
C PRO A 318 -10.60 -6.95 -31.65
N ASP A 319 -11.69 -7.65 -31.43
CA ASP A 319 -13.04 -7.10 -31.30
C ASP A 319 -13.55 -7.16 -29.86
N ALA A 320 -12.64 -7.05 -28.85
CA ALA A 320 -13.08 -6.94 -27.48
C ALA A 320 -14.13 -5.81 -27.41
N ASP A 321 -15.37 -6.22 -27.35
CA ASP A 321 -16.51 -5.32 -27.25
C ASP A 321 -16.23 -4.38 -26.07
N LYS A 322 -15.84 -3.16 -26.38
CA LYS A 322 -15.67 -2.10 -25.39
C LYS A 322 -16.97 -1.35 -25.27
N ARG A 323 -17.27 -0.87 -24.10
CA ARG A 323 -18.40 0.00 -23.85
C ARG A 323 -17.92 1.35 -23.35
N VAL A 324 -18.50 2.38 -23.93
CA VAL A 324 -18.44 3.73 -23.40
C VAL A 324 -19.68 3.90 -22.53
N LEU A 325 -19.49 4.34 -21.30
CA LEU A 325 -20.59 4.53 -20.35
C LEU A 325 -20.87 6.01 -20.18
N SER A 326 -22.15 6.33 -19.98
CA SER A 326 -22.57 7.64 -19.50
C SER A 326 -22.63 7.63 -17.98
N ILE A 327 -22.15 8.70 -17.34
CA ILE A 327 -22.33 8.97 -15.91
C ILE A 327 -23.18 10.23 -15.83
N VAL A 328 -24.29 10.14 -15.14
CA VAL A 328 -25.16 11.30 -14.90
C VAL A 328 -25.06 11.67 -13.43
N LYS A 329 -24.60 12.88 -13.17
CA LYS A 329 -24.52 13.44 -11.84
C LYS A 329 -25.73 14.31 -11.54
N THR A 330 -26.43 14.02 -10.45
CA THR A 330 -27.65 14.74 -10.05
C THR A 330 -27.61 15.11 -8.57
N GLY A 331 -28.32 16.17 -8.22
CA GLY A 331 -28.61 16.56 -6.84
C GLY A 331 -30.13 16.68 -6.61
N SER A 332 -30.53 17.24 -5.49
CA SER A 332 -31.94 17.50 -5.18
C SER A 332 -32.59 18.53 -6.09
N GLN A 333 -31.81 19.41 -6.70
CA GLN A 333 -32.24 20.52 -7.55
C GLN A 333 -32.07 20.23 -9.06
N GLY A 334 -31.54 19.06 -9.43
CA GLY A 334 -31.31 18.67 -10.83
C GLY A 334 -29.89 18.24 -11.12
N PRO A 335 -29.46 18.24 -12.39
CA PRO A 335 -28.14 17.84 -12.83
C PRO A 335 -27.03 18.74 -12.27
N LEU A 336 -25.82 18.15 -12.07
CA LEU A 336 -24.66 18.81 -11.48
C LEU A 336 -23.43 18.63 -12.41
N ASP A 337 -22.90 19.74 -12.94
CA ASP A 337 -21.81 19.70 -13.94
C ASP A 337 -20.40 19.70 -13.37
N ASP A 338 -20.21 20.23 -12.14
CA ASP A 338 -18.87 20.53 -11.59
C ASP A 338 -18.21 19.37 -10.84
N ALA A 339 -18.66 18.14 -11.07
CA ALA A 339 -18.02 16.95 -10.52
C ALA A 339 -16.80 16.53 -11.36
N THR A 340 -15.86 15.82 -10.74
CA THR A 340 -14.82 15.07 -11.46
C THR A 340 -14.80 13.63 -10.99
N PHE A 341 -14.57 12.72 -11.93
CA PHE A 341 -14.55 11.30 -11.70
C PHE A 341 -13.26 10.67 -12.23
N ALA A 342 -12.87 9.56 -11.63
CA ALA A 342 -11.82 8.68 -12.12
C ALA A 342 -12.34 7.24 -12.17
N ILE A 343 -11.88 6.48 -13.16
CA ILE A 343 -12.13 5.03 -13.26
C ILE A 343 -10.85 4.30 -12.91
N TYR A 344 -10.96 3.32 -12.04
CA TYR A 344 -9.87 2.44 -11.66
C TYR A 344 -10.15 1.02 -12.14
N PRO A 345 -9.17 0.34 -12.77
CA PRO A 345 -9.31 -1.07 -13.18
C PRO A 345 -9.15 -2.04 -12.01
N LYS A 346 -8.85 -1.52 -10.81
CA LYS A 346 -8.53 -2.22 -9.57
C LYS A 346 -9.06 -1.43 -8.37
N ASN A 347 -9.21 -2.11 -7.23
CA ASN A 347 -9.65 -1.43 -6.01
C ASN A 347 -8.76 -0.20 -5.72
N PRO A 348 -9.31 1.02 -5.67
CA PRO A 348 -8.53 2.24 -5.46
C PRO A 348 -7.80 2.32 -4.11
N SER A 349 -8.15 1.45 -3.15
CA SER A 349 -7.40 1.31 -1.90
C SER A 349 -6.17 0.40 -2.01
N ALA A 350 -5.97 -0.28 -3.13
CA ALA A 350 -4.76 -1.07 -3.35
C ALA A 350 -3.55 -0.13 -3.53
N TRP A 351 -2.41 -0.54 -2.99
CA TRP A 351 -1.19 0.28 -2.98
C TRP A 351 -0.69 0.69 -4.38
N ASP A 352 -1.00 -0.10 -5.39
CA ASP A 352 -0.62 0.07 -6.79
C ASP A 352 -1.79 0.51 -7.70
N ALA A 353 -2.95 0.87 -7.13
CA ALA A 353 -4.10 1.31 -7.91
C ALA A 353 -3.85 2.64 -8.62
N MET A 354 -4.12 2.67 -9.93
CA MET A 354 -4.09 3.87 -10.76
C MET A 354 -5.40 4.07 -11.49
N PRO A 355 -5.83 5.33 -11.66
CA PRO A 355 -6.93 5.62 -12.57
C PRO A 355 -6.51 5.36 -14.02
N LEU A 356 -7.48 5.04 -14.86
CA LEU A 356 -7.29 4.99 -16.30
C LEU A 356 -7.05 6.41 -16.85
N ASP A 357 -6.09 6.56 -17.74
CA ASP A 357 -5.84 7.82 -18.44
C ASP A 357 -7.09 8.24 -19.23
N GLY A 358 -7.48 9.52 -19.10
CA GLY A 358 -8.68 10.04 -19.73
C GLY A 358 -9.98 9.35 -19.27
N GLY A 359 -9.94 8.70 -18.10
CA GLY A 359 -10.96 7.77 -17.65
C GLY A 359 -12.40 8.28 -17.67
N VAL A 360 -12.65 9.55 -17.32
CA VAL A 360 -13.99 10.18 -17.38
C VAL A 360 -13.86 11.62 -17.84
N THR A 361 -14.67 12.01 -18.82
CA THR A 361 -14.69 13.35 -19.38
C THR A 361 -16.10 13.93 -19.29
N PHE A 362 -16.23 15.22 -18.98
CA PHE A 362 -17.50 15.93 -19.10
C PHE A 362 -17.85 16.10 -20.58
N THR A 363 -18.98 15.55 -21.00
CA THR A 363 -19.40 15.52 -22.41
C THR A 363 -20.77 16.15 -22.64
N GLY A 364 -21.53 16.40 -21.58
CA GLY A 364 -22.82 17.07 -21.65
C GLY A 364 -22.68 18.57 -21.83
N GLY A 365 -23.69 19.22 -22.39
CA GLY A 365 -23.82 20.67 -22.31
C GLY A 365 -24.06 21.15 -20.87
N LYS A 366 -23.89 22.46 -20.65
CA LYS A 366 -24.13 23.08 -19.34
C LYS A 366 -25.52 22.72 -18.79
N GLY A 367 -25.59 22.27 -17.56
CA GLY A 367 -26.84 21.88 -16.89
C GLY A 367 -27.29 20.45 -17.15
N THR A 368 -26.46 19.59 -17.76
CA THR A 368 -26.83 18.19 -18.03
C THR A 368 -26.29 17.21 -17.00
N GLY A 369 -25.20 17.56 -16.28
CA GLY A 369 -24.51 16.65 -15.35
C GLY A 369 -23.98 15.38 -16.02
N THR A 370 -23.70 15.40 -17.33
CA THR A 370 -23.38 14.20 -18.09
C THR A 370 -21.89 14.10 -18.38
N PHE A 371 -21.32 12.97 -18.01
CA PHE A 371 -19.93 12.60 -18.21
C PHE A 371 -19.87 11.29 -19.00
N THR A 372 -18.79 11.08 -19.73
CA THR A 372 -18.58 9.88 -20.53
C THR A 372 -17.26 9.24 -20.13
N THR A 373 -17.24 7.92 -20.00
CA THR A 373 -16.01 7.18 -19.73
C THR A 373 -15.19 6.99 -21.00
N THR A 374 -13.88 6.75 -20.85
CA THR A 374 -13.14 6.06 -21.91
C THR A 374 -13.79 4.70 -22.22
N ALA A 375 -13.41 4.07 -23.33
CA ALA A 375 -13.94 2.77 -23.73
C ALA A 375 -13.44 1.68 -22.76
N LEU A 376 -14.35 1.10 -21.99
CA LEU A 376 -14.08 0.06 -20.98
C LEU A 376 -14.27 -1.33 -21.56
N ALA A 377 -13.36 -2.25 -21.28
CA ALA A 377 -13.42 -3.63 -21.75
C ALA A 377 -14.58 -4.40 -21.08
N ILE A 378 -15.31 -5.19 -21.90
CA ILE A 378 -16.36 -6.09 -21.42
C ILE A 378 -15.77 -7.22 -20.57
N ASN A 379 -16.57 -7.75 -19.65
CA ASN A 379 -16.25 -8.79 -18.67
C ASN A 379 -15.21 -8.40 -17.65
N ARG A 380 -14.93 -7.10 -17.49
CA ARG A 380 -14.02 -6.58 -16.45
C ARG A 380 -14.76 -5.78 -15.39
N GLU A 381 -14.17 -5.78 -14.21
CA GLU A 381 -14.59 -4.97 -13.07
C GLU A 381 -13.83 -3.65 -13.04
N TYR A 382 -14.53 -2.62 -12.62
CA TYR A 382 -14.03 -1.26 -12.49
C TYR A 382 -14.57 -0.61 -11.23
N TRP A 383 -13.88 0.42 -10.78
CA TRP A 383 -14.28 1.28 -9.67
C TRP A 383 -14.41 2.72 -10.17
N LEU A 384 -15.61 3.29 -10.05
CA LEU A 384 -15.85 4.71 -10.26
C LEU A 384 -15.62 5.45 -8.95
N VAL A 385 -14.75 6.44 -8.97
CA VAL A 385 -14.41 7.31 -7.84
C VAL A 385 -14.77 8.74 -8.20
N GLU A 386 -15.50 9.42 -7.35
CA GLU A 386 -15.66 10.87 -7.45
C GLU A 386 -14.46 11.52 -6.79
N THR A 387 -13.65 12.22 -7.55
CA THR A 387 -12.41 12.88 -7.07
C THR A 387 -12.65 14.32 -6.64
N LYS A 388 -13.74 14.93 -7.14
CA LYS A 388 -14.20 16.26 -6.73
C LYS A 388 -15.72 16.31 -6.81
N GLY A 389 -16.37 16.67 -5.71
CA GLY A 389 -17.81 16.91 -5.68
C GLY A 389 -18.18 18.33 -6.13
N PRO A 390 -19.41 18.52 -6.65
CA PRO A 390 -19.94 19.85 -6.94
C PRO A 390 -20.01 20.73 -5.70
N ALA A 391 -19.92 22.05 -5.89
CA ALA A 391 -19.99 23.01 -4.79
C ALA A 391 -21.30 22.82 -3.96
N GLY A 392 -21.17 22.74 -2.65
CA GLY A 392 -22.32 22.57 -1.74
C GLY A 392 -22.88 21.15 -1.66
N HIS A 393 -22.23 20.15 -2.26
CA HIS A 393 -22.64 18.76 -2.19
C HIS A 393 -21.56 17.89 -1.54
N GLN A 394 -21.98 16.78 -0.94
CA GLN A 394 -21.06 15.82 -0.35
C GLN A 394 -20.39 14.97 -1.43
N LEU A 395 -19.11 14.71 -1.25
CA LEU A 395 -18.37 13.75 -2.07
C LEU A 395 -18.94 12.35 -1.87
N MET A 396 -18.95 11.54 -2.90
CA MET A 396 -19.34 10.13 -2.85
C MET A 396 -18.51 9.37 -1.81
N ALA A 397 -19.17 8.79 -0.79
CA ALA A 397 -18.50 8.22 0.39
C ALA A 397 -17.67 6.96 0.11
N ARG A 398 -17.93 6.26 -0.98
CA ARG A 398 -17.22 5.02 -1.37
C ARG A 398 -17.15 4.90 -2.88
N PRO A 399 -16.09 4.26 -3.42
CA PRO A 399 -16.04 3.87 -4.83
C PRO A 399 -17.21 2.98 -5.23
N VAL A 400 -17.74 3.19 -6.41
CA VAL A 400 -18.75 2.32 -7.02
C VAL A 400 -18.04 1.20 -7.76
N ARG A 401 -18.15 -0.03 -7.29
CA ARG A 401 -17.65 -1.21 -7.97
C ARG A 401 -18.68 -1.72 -8.96
N PHE A 402 -18.31 -1.87 -10.21
CA PHE A 402 -19.19 -2.34 -11.26
C PHE A 402 -18.46 -3.25 -12.25
N LYS A 403 -19.18 -4.11 -12.90
CA LYS A 403 -18.69 -4.97 -13.98
C LYS A 403 -19.34 -4.53 -15.30
N VAL A 404 -18.52 -4.38 -16.32
CA VAL A 404 -19.01 -4.20 -17.69
C VAL A 404 -19.26 -5.58 -18.29
N THR A 405 -20.47 -5.83 -18.78
CA THR A 405 -20.87 -7.11 -19.35
C THR A 405 -21.28 -6.96 -20.81
N GLN A 406 -21.44 -8.07 -21.52
CA GLN A 406 -22.02 -8.10 -22.87
C GLN A 406 -23.41 -7.45 -22.90
N SER A 407 -24.17 -7.60 -21.85
CA SER A 407 -25.54 -7.12 -21.74
C SER A 407 -25.69 -5.75 -21.08
N GLY A 408 -24.61 -5.14 -20.56
CA GLY A 408 -24.65 -3.82 -19.90
C GLY A 408 -23.77 -3.75 -18.66
N ILE A 409 -24.15 -2.94 -17.69
CA ILE A 409 -23.45 -2.73 -16.45
C ILE A 409 -24.10 -3.51 -15.32
N GLU A 410 -23.31 -4.16 -14.49
CA GLU A 410 -23.71 -4.79 -13.24
C GLU A 410 -23.03 -4.06 -12.07
N LEU A 411 -23.80 -3.51 -11.13
CA LEU A 411 -23.26 -2.94 -9.88
C LEU A 411 -22.95 -4.07 -8.90
N LEU A 412 -21.70 -4.11 -8.41
CA LEU A 412 -21.21 -5.18 -7.55
C LEU A 412 -21.22 -4.83 -6.06
N ASN A 413 -21.40 -3.55 -5.70
CA ASN A 413 -21.59 -3.11 -4.33
C ASN A 413 -22.83 -2.25 -4.21
N PRO A 414 -23.62 -2.43 -3.13
CA PRO A 414 -24.80 -1.59 -2.92
C PRO A 414 -24.39 -0.14 -2.71
N ALA A 415 -25.30 0.77 -3.09
CA ALA A 415 -25.12 2.20 -2.84
C ALA A 415 -24.94 2.46 -1.33
N PRO A 416 -24.04 3.38 -0.93
CA PRO A 416 -23.97 3.85 0.45
C PRO A 416 -25.31 4.46 0.87
N ASN A 417 -25.68 4.29 2.14
CA ASN A 417 -26.87 4.95 2.69
C ASN A 417 -26.81 6.45 2.42
N GLY A 418 -27.84 6.99 1.74
CA GLY A 418 -27.98 8.42 1.44
C GLY A 418 -27.64 8.83 0.00
N SER A 419 -26.91 8.01 -0.79
CA SER A 419 -26.75 8.20 -2.22
C SER A 419 -27.57 7.17 -2.99
N SER A 420 -28.42 7.58 -3.92
CA SER A 420 -29.09 6.65 -4.83
C SER A 420 -28.22 6.46 -6.06
N LEU A 421 -27.61 5.28 -6.16
CA LEU A 421 -27.00 4.80 -7.40
C LEU A 421 -28.05 4.02 -8.16
N THR A 422 -28.33 4.46 -9.37
CA THR A 422 -29.18 3.71 -10.28
C THR A 422 -28.43 3.43 -11.56
N VAL A 423 -28.59 2.23 -12.07
CA VAL A 423 -28.19 1.91 -13.44
C VAL A 423 -29.45 1.89 -14.28
N SER A 424 -29.48 2.74 -15.26
CA SER A 424 -30.55 2.75 -16.27
C SER A 424 -29.97 2.38 -17.64
N ARG A 425 -30.77 1.69 -18.38
CA ARG A 425 -30.49 1.37 -19.78
C ARG A 425 -31.54 2.03 -20.63
N SER A 426 -31.14 2.94 -21.52
CA SER A 426 -32.05 3.60 -22.47
C SER A 426 -31.74 3.07 -23.87
N GLY A 427 -32.41 1.98 -24.29
CA GLY A 427 -32.32 1.48 -25.66
C GLY A 427 -31.46 0.23 -25.88
N ALA A 428 -31.35 -0.21 -27.14
CA ALA A 428 -30.64 -1.43 -27.53
C ALA A 428 -29.19 -1.22 -27.92
N SER A 429 -28.67 0.01 -27.83
CA SER A 429 -27.29 0.36 -28.19
C SER A 429 -26.33 0.14 -27.06
N LYS A 430 -25.10 -0.31 -27.36
CA LYS A 430 -24.02 -0.45 -26.39
C LYS A 430 -23.58 0.90 -25.77
N ALA A 431 -23.98 2.04 -26.32
CA ALA A 431 -23.69 3.39 -25.87
C ALA A 431 -24.65 3.92 -24.80
N ASP A 432 -25.72 3.17 -24.48
CA ASP A 432 -26.84 3.68 -23.67
C ASP A 432 -26.75 3.29 -22.18
N ASP A 433 -25.66 2.64 -21.74
CA ASP A 433 -25.49 2.28 -20.35
C ASP A 433 -25.13 3.52 -19.51
N THR A 434 -25.99 3.86 -18.57
CA THR A 434 -25.84 5.05 -17.72
C THR A 434 -25.75 4.67 -16.24
N ILE A 435 -24.74 5.18 -15.55
CA ILE A 435 -24.65 5.17 -14.08
C ILE A 435 -25.10 6.54 -13.57
N THR A 436 -26.21 6.59 -12.86
CA THR A 436 -26.69 7.83 -12.22
C THR A 436 -26.14 7.89 -10.80
N VAL A 437 -25.43 8.96 -10.48
CA VAL A 437 -24.89 9.27 -9.15
C VAL A 437 -25.63 10.47 -8.59
N ARG A 438 -26.39 10.27 -7.51
CA ARG A 438 -27.14 11.35 -6.85
C ARG A 438 -26.43 11.78 -5.57
N ASP A 439 -26.13 13.06 -5.45
CA ASP A 439 -25.53 13.65 -4.26
C ASP A 439 -26.56 14.25 -3.30
N VAL A 440 -26.13 14.29 -2.03
CA VAL A 440 -26.86 15.00 -0.97
C VAL A 440 -26.23 16.39 -0.81
N GLN A 441 -27.08 17.42 -0.74
CA GLN A 441 -26.64 18.78 -0.51
C GLN A 441 -26.13 18.93 0.94
N ILE A 442 -24.99 19.57 1.12
CA ILE A 442 -24.46 19.90 2.45
C ILE A 442 -25.42 20.92 3.08
N GLY A 443 -25.96 20.60 4.25
CA GLY A 443 -26.93 21.46 4.94
C GLY A 443 -28.40 21.06 4.76
N SER A 444 -28.73 20.06 3.95
CA SER A 444 -30.07 19.50 3.84
C SER A 444 -30.44 18.48 4.90
N LEU A 445 -29.59 18.28 5.91
CA LEU A 445 -29.94 17.48 7.06
C LEU A 445 -31.02 18.25 7.85
N PRO A 446 -32.18 17.64 8.15
CA PRO A 446 -33.14 18.25 9.03
C PRO A 446 -32.45 18.59 10.35
N LEU A 447 -32.58 19.83 10.85
CA LEU A 447 -32.29 20.19 12.23
C LEU A 447 -33.30 19.48 13.14
N SER A 448 -33.28 18.15 13.17
CA SER A 448 -33.99 17.39 14.19
C SER A 448 -33.11 17.43 15.43
N GLY A 449 -33.41 18.37 16.33
CA GLY A 449 -32.90 18.39 17.69
C GLY A 449 -33.30 17.11 18.41
N GLY A 450 -32.47 16.10 18.31
CA GLY A 450 -32.47 14.88 19.08
C GLY A 450 -31.09 14.69 19.67
N SER A 451 -31.00 14.67 20.99
CA SER A 451 -29.82 14.53 21.82
C SER A 451 -28.91 13.39 21.38
N GLY A 452 -27.69 13.73 20.99
CA GLY A 452 -26.48 12.93 21.22
C GLY A 452 -26.37 11.56 20.57
N ILE A 453 -25.85 11.50 19.36
CA ILE A 453 -25.03 10.37 18.94
C ILE A 453 -23.69 10.95 18.53
N GLY A 454 -22.63 10.52 19.24
CA GLY A 454 -21.28 11.00 19.12
C GLY A 454 -20.72 10.92 17.71
N ILE A 455 -20.03 11.98 17.33
CA ILE A 455 -19.26 12.13 16.11
C ILE A 455 -18.07 11.17 16.17
N ASN A 456 -18.17 10.04 15.49
CA ASN A 456 -17.04 9.19 15.14
C ASN A 456 -17.12 8.82 13.66
N ALA A 457 -16.93 9.82 12.80
CA ALA A 457 -16.76 9.60 11.36
C ALA A 457 -15.94 10.74 10.74
N ALA A 458 -14.74 10.93 11.25
CA ALA A 458 -13.77 11.84 10.64
C ALA A 458 -12.35 11.26 10.75
N VAL A 459 -12.15 10.03 10.23
CA VAL A 459 -10.81 9.52 9.93
C VAL A 459 -10.95 8.57 8.75
N ALA A 460 -10.65 9.04 7.60
CA ALA A 460 -10.10 8.32 6.47
C ALA A 460 -10.38 9.09 5.18
N ILE A 461 -9.56 10.00 4.81
CA ILE A 461 -9.19 10.43 3.45
C ILE A 461 -8.30 11.68 3.60
N THR A 462 -7.14 11.51 4.23
CA THR A 462 -6.07 12.53 4.20
C THR A 462 -4.75 11.96 3.68
N ALA A 463 -4.77 10.88 2.95
CA ALA A 463 -3.56 10.18 2.50
C ALA A 463 -3.37 10.19 0.97
N LEU A 464 -3.88 11.18 0.23
CA LEU A 464 -3.66 11.21 -1.23
C LEU A 464 -3.54 12.62 -1.85
N ILE A 465 -3.13 13.66 -1.08
CA ILE A 465 -2.73 14.94 -1.67
C ILE A 465 -1.46 15.41 -1.00
N GLY A 466 -0.35 14.80 -1.36
CA GLY A 466 0.99 15.22 -1.03
C GLY A 466 1.81 15.40 -2.29
N ALA A 467 1.46 16.36 -3.15
CA ALA A 467 2.36 16.80 -4.21
C ALA A 467 2.07 18.26 -4.59
N ALA A 468 3.07 19.09 -4.34
CA ALA A 468 3.37 20.37 -4.96
C ALA A 468 2.47 21.57 -4.64
N LEU A 469 2.89 22.35 -3.65
CA LEU A 469 2.70 23.80 -3.69
C LEU A 469 4.07 24.47 -3.57
N PRO A 470 4.47 25.33 -4.53
CA PRO A 470 5.67 26.15 -4.37
C PRO A 470 5.39 27.32 -3.41
N ALA A 471 6.27 27.47 -2.44
CA ALA A 471 6.24 28.57 -1.48
C ALA A 471 6.49 29.91 -2.19
N LEU A 472 5.50 30.72 -2.32
CA LEU A 472 5.64 32.14 -2.62
C LEU A 472 6.08 32.89 -1.33
N ARG A 473 7.37 33.16 -1.22
CA ARG A 473 7.92 34.07 -0.23
C ARG A 473 7.52 35.50 -0.59
N SER A 474 6.63 36.08 0.15
CA SER A 474 6.41 37.52 0.18
C SER A 474 7.53 38.16 1.02
N ARG A 475 8.42 38.87 0.35
CA ARG A 475 9.36 39.81 0.99
C ARG A 475 8.58 41.04 1.44
N LYS A 476 8.48 41.27 2.73
CA LYS A 476 8.20 42.59 3.29
C LYS A 476 9.52 43.34 3.49
N THR A 477 9.71 44.34 2.70
CA THR A 477 10.72 45.40 2.90
C THR A 477 10.28 46.30 4.07
N SER A 478 11.04 46.34 5.14
CA SER A 478 10.96 47.39 6.14
C SER A 478 12.14 48.33 5.97
N SER A 479 11.80 49.55 5.64
CA SER A 479 12.70 50.72 5.57
C SER A 479 13.13 51.17 6.97
N PRO A 480 14.37 51.63 7.19
CA PRO A 480 14.79 52.18 8.47
C PRO A 480 14.46 53.68 8.53
N ARG A 481 13.94 54.11 9.64
CA ARG A 481 13.93 55.55 10.01
C ARG A 481 14.93 55.79 11.11
N HIS A 482 15.72 56.87 10.85
CA HIS A 482 16.63 57.58 11.73
C HIS A 482 16.05 58.01 13.10
N ALA A 483 16.86 58.03 14.09
CA ALA A 483 17.25 59.22 14.92
C ALA A 483 17.89 58.69 16.21
N ALA A 484 18.87 59.16 16.60
CA ALA A 484 19.75 60.13 17.08
C ALA A 484 20.97 59.43 17.71
#